data_ba76cfac39486ee81109383dfbc038de
#
_entry.id   ba76cfac39486ee81109383dfbc038de
#
_cell.length_a   1.000
_cell.length_b   1.000
_cell.length_c   1.000
_cell.angle_alpha   90.00
_cell.angle_beta   90.00
_cell.angle_gamma   90.00
#
_symmetry.space_group_name_H-M   'P 1'
#
loop_
_entity.id
_entity.type
_entity.pdbx_description
1 polymer ?
#
loop_
_entity_poly.entity_id
_entity_poly.type
_entity_poly.pdbx_seq_one_letter_code
_entity_poly.pdbx_strand_id
1 'polypeptide(L)'
;MITPMEKKILQKIYYNVNHPAGYGSINALYNAAKLRIPKLKKKQVIEYLQMQDIYTSYKPVKKVFSRRKTIASHIDAIWQGDLVVLNQIKQENSNFSYILTCIDLVSRFAFAEPTRTKSPKDVVKAFDIIIKRSGRKPVKLHTDAGNEFKGKHAQLYFKENNIIHYTSFSDMKAAVCERFNKTLKTKMFKFFEKKASLRYVDNLQSMVNAYNNTPHRSLRYHSPSEVNEKNQKYFWRLQFPVKKNEKPVFKVGDYVRLSRYATVFRKSYLRSYTNELFIIHEIKHTIPICYKIKDMNGSIIHGIFYKQELSKYIPNNGKIQNI
;
A
#
# COMPACT_ATOMS: atom_id res chain seq x y z
N MET A 1 -37.03 1.80 -2.11
CA MET A 1 -36.73 2.01 -3.56
C MET A 1 -37.13 3.41 -3.95
N ILE A 2 -36.44 3.99 -4.90
CA ILE A 2 -36.76 5.31 -5.46
C ILE A 2 -37.84 5.17 -6.52
N THR A 3 -38.86 6.02 -6.48
CA THR A 3 -39.97 5.99 -7.45
C THR A 3 -39.59 6.61 -8.79
N PRO A 4 -40.28 6.30 -9.90
CA PRO A 4 -40.01 6.92 -11.20
C PRO A 4 -40.16 8.46 -11.18
N MET A 5 -41.12 8.97 -10.41
CA MET A 5 -41.35 10.42 -10.25
C MET A 5 -40.17 11.08 -9.50
N GLU A 6 -39.70 10.47 -8.40
CA GLU A 6 -38.54 10.96 -7.66
C GLU A 6 -37.29 10.98 -8.55
N LYS A 7 -37.07 9.95 -9.38
CA LYS A 7 -35.96 9.90 -10.35
C LYS A 7 -36.02 11.09 -11.32
N LYS A 8 -37.19 11.39 -11.88
CA LYS A 8 -37.36 12.53 -12.81
C LYS A 8 -37.02 13.87 -12.14
N ILE A 9 -37.44 14.08 -10.89
CA ILE A 9 -37.14 15.31 -10.15
C ILE A 9 -35.64 15.42 -9.88
N LEU A 10 -35.01 14.34 -9.39
CA LEU A 10 -33.54 14.31 -9.15
C LEU A 10 -32.75 14.55 -10.43
N GLN A 11 -33.19 13.98 -11.56
CA GLN A 11 -32.58 14.16 -12.87
C GLN A 11 -32.64 15.63 -13.34
N LYS A 12 -33.82 16.25 -13.21
CA LYS A 12 -34.03 17.68 -13.57
C LYS A 12 -33.14 18.62 -12.75
N ILE A 13 -32.89 18.30 -11.47
CA ILE A 13 -32.01 19.10 -10.61
C ILE A 13 -30.54 18.81 -10.94
N TYR A 14 -30.16 17.53 -11.01
CA TYR A 14 -28.75 17.11 -11.10
C TYR A 14 -28.11 17.52 -12.43
N TYR A 15 -28.84 17.42 -13.55
CA TYR A 15 -28.30 17.73 -14.89
C TYR A 15 -28.57 19.16 -15.34
N ASN A 16 -29.14 19.98 -14.48
CA ASN A 16 -29.38 21.41 -14.82
C ASN A 16 -28.15 22.24 -14.44
N VAL A 17 -27.43 22.74 -15.46
CA VAL A 17 -26.23 23.56 -15.28
C VAL A 17 -26.54 24.87 -14.52
N ASN A 18 -27.75 25.42 -14.70
CA ASN A 18 -28.17 26.66 -14.04
C ASN A 18 -28.67 26.46 -12.61
N HIS A 19 -28.76 25.19 -12.13
CA HIS A 19 -29.24 24.92 -10.79
C HIS A 19 -28.05 24.85 -9.81
N PRO A 20 -28.09 25.50 -8.62
CA PRO A 20 -26.98 25.47 -7.64
C PRO A 20 -26.54 24.08 -7.23
N ALA A 21 -27.42 23.08 -7.33
CA ALA A 21 -27.11 21.66 -7.05
C ALA A 21 -26.78 20.85 -8.33
N GLY A 22 -26.69 21.50 -9.50
CA GLY A 22 -26.36 20.87 -10.78
C GLY A 22 -24.96 20.26 -10.73
N TYR A 23 -24.80 18.98 -11.11
CA TYR A 23 -23.56 18.18 -10.99
C TYR A 23 -22.91 18.23 -9.61
N GLY A 24 -23.67 18.58 -8.58
CA GLY A 24 -23.21 18.83 -7.22
C GLY A 24 -23.01 17.58 -6.38
N SER A 25 -22.70 17.79 -5.10
CA SER A 25 -22.51 16.73 -4.12
C SER A 25 -23.84 16.06 -3.73
N ILE A 26 -23.74 14.88 -3.05
CA ILE A 26 -24.91 14.20 -2.46
C ILE A 26 -25.72 15.16 -1.59
N ASN A 27 -25.06 16.00 -0.78
CA ASN A 27 -25.73 16.91 0.13
C ASN A 27 -26.45 18.04 -0.64
N ALA A 28 -25.81 18.62 -1.63
CA ALA A 28 -26.41 19.67 -2.46
C ALA A 28 -27.68 19.17 -3.16
N LEU A 29 -27.58 18.00 -3.83
CA LEU A 29 -28.73 17.39 -4.50
C LEU A 29 -29.85 16.99 -3.51
N TYR A 30 -29.48 16.43 -2.37
CA TYR A 30 -30.44 16.04 -1.33
C TYR A 30 -31.22 17.26 -0.80
N ASN A 31 -30.51 18.32 -0.42
CA ASN A 31 -31.15 19.53 0.14
C ASN A 31 -32.08 20.19 -0.89
N ALA A 32 -31.64 20.32 -2.15
CA ALA A 32 -32.45 20.88 -3.22
C ALA A 32 -33.70 20.03 -3.55
N ALA A 33 -33.53 18.70 -3.60
CA ALA A 33 -34.62 17.78 -3.91
C ALA A 33 -35.63 17.66 -2.75
N LYS A 34 -35.19 17.78 -1.50
CA LYS A 34 -36.05 17.68 -0.32
C LYS A 34 -37.08 18.79 -0.24
N LEU A 35 -36.80 19.96 -0.79
CA LEU A 35 -37.77 21.06 -0.93
C LEU A 35 -38.98 20.67 -1.80
N ARG A 36 -38.77 19.78 -2.79
CA ARG A 36 -39.83 19.29 -3.69
C ARG A 36 -40.41 17.94 -3.28
N ILE A 37 -39.62 17.16 -2.50
CA ILE A 37 -39.98 15.81 -2.03
C ILE A 37 -39.70 15.74 -0.52
N PRO A 38 -40.63 16.19 0.34
CA PRO A 38 -40.37 16.28 1.81
C PRO A 38 -40.03 14.95 2.47
N LYS A 39 -40.54 13.83 1.92
CA LYS A 39 -40.30 12.44 2.44
C LYS A 39 -39.01 11.80 1.88
N LEU A 40 -38.24 12.49 1.01
CA LEU A 40 -37.02 11.97 0.42
C LEU A 40 -35.99 11.62 1.50
N LYS A 41 -35.41 10.45 1.38
CA LYS A 41 -34.29 10.00 2.24
C LYS A 41 -32.96 10.15 1.51
N LYS A 42 -31.93 10.56 2.22
CA LYS A 42 -30.59 10.72 1.64
C LYS A 42 -30.07 9.43 0.98
N LYS A 43 -30.46 8.26 1.48
CA LYS A 43 -30.13 6.94 0.88
C LYS A 43 -30.67 6.83 -0.55
N GLN A 44 -31.85 7.34 -0.82
CA GLN A 44 -32.45 7.34 -2.18
C GLN A 44 -31.67 8.22 -3.15
N VAL A 45 -31.18 9.38 -2.67
CA VAL A 45 -30.29 10.25 -3.49
C VAL A 45 -28.96 9.56 -3.81
N ILE A 46 -28.37 8.86 -2.84
CA ILE A 46 -27.15 8.08 -3.06
C ILE A 46 -27.40 6.97 -4.09
N GLU A 47 -28.51 6.25 -3.96
CA GLU A 47 -28.92 5.20 -4.91
C GLU A 47 -29.11 5.78 -6.32
N TYR A 48 -29.81 6.92 -6.46
CA TYR A 48 -29.95 7.61 -7.72
C TYR A 48 -28.59 7.99 -8.34
N LEU A 49 -27.70 8.58 -7.56
CA LEU A 49 -26.37 8.99 -8.04
C LEU A 49 -25.48 7.81 -8.43
N GLN A 50 -25.64 6.65 -7.76
CA GLN A 50 -24.95 5.42 -8.14
C GLN A 50 -25.43 4.84 -9.47
N MET A 51 -26.58 5.26 -9.97
CA MET A 51 -27.06 4.93 -11.31
C MET A 51 -26.53 5.88 -12.40
N GLN A 52 -25.85 6.96 -12.02
CA GLN A 52 -25.36 7.96 -12.98
C GLN A 52 -23.88 7.70 -13.31
N ASP A 53 -23.57 7.49 -14.59
CA ASP A 53 -22.21 7.27 -15.08
C ASP A 53 -21.27 8.41 -14.74
N ILE A 54 -21.75 9.65 -14.95
CA ILE A 54 -20.97 10.84 -14.66
C ILE A 54 -20.60 10.89 -13.18
N TYR A 55 -21.55 10.72 -12.27
CA TYR A 55 -21.28 10.74 -10.84
C TYR A 55 -20.29 9.66 -10.43
N THR A 56 -20.51 8.41 -10.85
CA THR A 56 -19.70 7.26 -10.44
C THR A 56 -18.28 7.31 -10.99
N SER A 57 -18.05 7.94 -12.15
CA SER A 57 -16.73 8.09 -12.77
C SER A 57 -15.94 9.32 -12.28
N TYR A 58 -16.63 10.38 -11.81
CA TYR A 58 -15.98 11.60 -11.30
C TYR A 58 -15.92 11.70 -9.78
N LYS A 59 -16.48 10.74 -9.06
CA LYS A 59 -16.43 10.72 -7.59
C LYS A 59 -14.98 10.87 -7.10
N PRO A 60 -14.72 11.71 -6.06
CA PRO A 60 -13.39 11.86 -5.49
C PRO A 60 -12.84 10.54 -4.92
N VAL A 61 -11.60 10.20 -5.25
CA VAL A 61 -10.90 9.02 -4.70
C VAL A 61 -10.22 9.40 -3.40
N LYS A 62 -10.44 8.62 -2.36
CA LYS A 62 -9.70 8.76 -1.11
C LYS A 62 -8.31 8.12 -1.27
N LYS A 63 -7.28 8.97 -1.40
CA LYS A 63 -5.89 8.51 -1.65
C LYS A 63 -5.23 7.90 -0.40
N VAL A 64 -5.51 8.43 0.79
CA VAL A 64 -4.91 7.98 2.06
C VAL A 64 -5.92 7.16 2.85
N PHE A 65 -5.64 5.86 3.01
CA PHE A 65 -6.45 4.93 3.79
C PHE A 65 -5.61 3.76 4.29
N SER A 66 -6.11 3.04 5.30
CA SER A 66 -5.46 1.85 5.83
C SER A 66 -5.48 0.73 4.81
N ARG A 67 -4.31 0.18 4.49
CA ARG A 67 -4.13 -1.03 3.69
C ARG A 67 -3.73 -2.21 4.58
N ARG A 68 -3.81 -3.43 4.06
CA ARG A 68 -3.33 -4.61 4.75
C ARG A 68 -1.86 -4.45 5.10
N LYS A 69 -1.51 -4.84 6.31
CA LYS A 69 -0.11 -4.91 6.75
C LYS A 69 0.38 -6.34 6.58
N THR A 70 1.65 -6.51 6.25
CA THR A 70 2.35 -7.77 6.44
C THR A 70 2.47 -7.99 7.95
N ILE A 71 1.99 -9.12 8.45
CA ILE A 71 2.00 -9.46 9.88
C ILE A 71 3.04 -10.56 10.09
N ALA A 72 4.06 -10.27 10.87
CA ALA A 72 5.02 -11.26 11.36
C ALA A 72 4.52 -11.82 12.70
N SER A 73 4.76 -13.08 12.99
CA SER A 73 4.32 -13.75 14.23
C SER A 73 5.22 -13.46 15.42
N HIS A 74 6.52 -13.38 15.20
CA HIS A 74 7.56 -13.18 16.21
C HIS A 74 8.78 -12.48 15.58
N ILE A 75 9.77 -12.18 16.39
CA ILE A 75 11.07 -11.66 15.94
C ILE A 75 11.66 -12.65 14.92
N ASP A 76 12.26 -12.12 13.86
CA ASP A 76 12.86 -12.90 12.76
C ASP A 76 11.89 -13.79 11.98
N ALA A 77 10.59 -13.74 12.26
CA ALA A 77 9.62 -14.45 11.43
C ALA A 77 9.59 -13.92 9.99
N ILE A 78 9.66 -12.60 9.83
CA ILE A 78 9.70 -11.96 8.50
C ILE A 78 10.67 -10.77 8.54
N TRP A 79 11.67 -10.81 7.67
CA TRP A 79 12.43 -9.61 7.31
C TRP A 79 11.95 -9.04 6.00
N GLN A 80 12.00 -7.72 5.87
CA GLN A 80 11.91 -7.04 4.59
C GLN A 80 13.30 -6.67 4.13
N GLY A 81 13.61 -6.95 2.85
CA GLY A 81 14.87 -6.61 2.21
C GLY A 81 14.67 -5.69 1.01
N ASP A 82 15.63 -4.80 0.79
CA ASP A 82 15.65 -3.87 -0.34
C ASP A 82 17.10 -3.51 -0.70
N LEU A 83 17.32 -3.04 -1.92
CA LEU A 83 18.63 -2.65 -2.41
C LEU A 83 18.68 -1.14 -2.67
N VAL A 84 19.38 -0.42 -1.82
CA VAL A 84 19.59 1.02 -1.96
C VAL A 84 20.66 1.29 -3.02
N VAL A 85 20.32 2.08 -4.04
CA VAL A 85 21.20 2.44 -5.16
C VAL A 85 21.99 3.70 -4.81
N LEU A 86 23.33 3.64 -4.92
CA LEU A 86 24.28 4.72 -4.64
C LEU A 86 25.39 4.82 -5.70
N ASN A 87 25.10 4.47 -6.95
CA ASN A 87 26.06 4.43 -8.05
C ASN A 87 26.83 5.74 -8.24
N GLN A 88 26.19 6.88 -7.94
CA GLN A 88 26.78 8.21 -8.15
C GLN A 88 27.97 8.50 -7.26
N ILE A 89 28.09 7.83 -6.12
CA ILE A 89 29.15 8.05 -5.11
C ILE A 89 30.03 6.82 -4.89
N LYS A 90 30.05 5.89 -5.86
CA LYS A 90 30.78 4.62 -5.72
C LYS A 90 32.29 4.80 -5.60
N GLN A 91 32.86 5.80 -6.29
CA GLN A 91 34.31 6.03 -6.31
C GLN A 91 34.86 6.37 -4.91
N GLU A 92 34.12 7.18 -4.16
CA GLU A 92 34.49 7.54 -2.78
C GLU A 92 34.25 6.40 -1.79
N ASN A 93 33.53 5.35 -2.21
CA ASN A 93 33.08 4.25 -1.37
C ASN A 93 33.67 2.88 -1.80
N SER A 94 34.93 2.84 -2.21
CA SER A 94 35.65 1.60 -2.54
C SER A 94 34.91 0.74 -3.59
N ASN A 95 34.28 1.42 -4.57
CA ASN A 95 33.45 0.86 -5.64
C ASN A 95 32.18 0.14 -5.15
N PHE A 96 31.72 0.36 -3.91
CA PHE A 96 30.41 -0.05 -3.47
C PHE A 96 29.32 0.85 -4.07
N SER A 97 28.47 0.26 -4.89
CA SER A 97 27.41 0.95 -5.64
C SER A 97 26.03 0.81 -5.02
N TYR A 98 25.88 -0.15 -4.11
CA TYR A 98 24.60 -0.49 -3.49
C TYR A 98 24.78 -0.77 -2.00
N ILE A 99 23.66 -0.70 -1.26
CA ILE A 99 23.56 -1.21 0.12
C ILE A 99 22.39 -2.17 0.17
N LEU A 100 22.66 -3.42 0.51
CA LEU A 100 21.60 -4.34 0.91
C LEU A 100 21.12 -3.92 2.29
N THR A 101 19.83 -3.67 2.42
CA THR A 101 19.17 -3.35 3.69
C THR A 101 18.16 -4.42 4.03
N CYS A 102 18.11 -4.82 5.29
CA CYS A 102 17.11 -5.73 5.83
C CYS A 102 16.56 -5.18 7.14
N ILE A 103 15.29 -5.46 7.43
CA ILE A 103 14.66 -5.04 8.67
C ILE A 103 13.68 -6.10 9.17
N ASP A 104 13.78 -6.46 10.44
CA ASP A 104 12.79 -7.33 11.09
C ASP A 104 11.47 -6.59 11.34
N LEU A 105 10.36 -7.24 10.98
CA LEU A 105 9.04 -6.61 11.05
C LEU A 105 8.50 -6.42 12.47
N VAL A 106 8.93 -7.19 13.44
CA VAL A 106 8.47 -7.07 14.83
C VAL A 106 9.33 -6.12 15.62
N SER A 107 10.63 -6.34 15.66
CA SER A 107 11.56 -5.53 16.45
C SER A 107 11.91 -4.20 15.77
N ARG A 108 11.71 -4.06 14.47
CA ARG A 108 12.24 -2.94 13.64
C ARG A 108 13.77 -2.91 13.63
N PHE A 109 14.43 -3.97 14.09
CA PHE A 109 15.87 -4.05 14.05
C PHE A 109 16.34 -4.12 12.60
N ALA A 110 17.26 -3.26 12.25
CA ALA A 110 17.73 -3.09 10.88
C ALA A 110 19.16 -3.58 10.70
N PHE A 111 19.42 -4.04 9.50
CA PHE A 111 20.73 -4.49 9.05
C PHE A 111 21.05 -3.81 7.72
N ALA A 112 22.33 -3.54 7.48
CA ALA A 112 22.78 -3.04 6.19
C ALA A 112 24.19 -3.56 5.88
N GLU A 113 24.44 -3.86 4.59
CA GLU A 113 25.73 -4.30 4.10
C GLU A 113 25.99 -3.71 2.72
N PRO A 114 27.15 -3.09 2.46
CA PRO A 114 27.47 -2.54 1.15
C PRO A 114 27.75 -3.67 0.15
N THR A 115 27.36 -3.50 -1.10
CA THR A 115 27.65 -4.43 -2.20
C THR A 115 28.07 -3.68 -3.46
N ARG A 116 28.99 -4.27 -4.25
CA ARG A 116 29.52 -3.63 -5.45
C ARG A 116 28.55 -3.66 -6.61
N THR A 117 27.86 -4.78 -6.77
CA THR A 117 26.90 -4.98 -7.86
C THR A 117 25.55 -5.41 -7.33
N LYS A 118 24.51 -5.32 -8.15
CA LYS A 118 23.19 -5.88 -7.87
C LYS A 118 23.05 -7.33 -8.36
N SER A 119 24.18 -8.03 -8.61
CA SER A 119 24.13 -9.44 -9.02
C SER A 119 23.58 -10.30 -7.87
N PRO A 120 22.82 -11.37 -8.17
CA PRO A 120 22.36 -12.29 -7.13
C PRO A 120 23.50 -12.83 -6.25
N LYS A 121 24.67 -13.05 -6.84
CA LYS A 121 25.87 -13.53 -6.13
C LYS A 121 26.38 -12.54 -5.07
N ASP A 122 26.46 -11.25 -5.42
CA ASP A 122 26.94 -10.23 -4.51
C ASP A 122 25.91 -9.90 -3.43
N VAL A 123 24.62 -9.91 -3.76
CA VAL A 123 23.55 -9.72 -2.80
C VAL A 123 23.50 -10.85 -1.78
N VAL A 124 23.68 -12.11 -2.22
CA VAL A 124 23.80 -13.27 -1.32
C VAL A 124 25.00 -13.13 -0.39
N LYS A 125 26.17 -12.73 -0.88
CA LYS A 125 27.34 -12.49 -0.04
C LYS A 125 27.06 -11.44 1.04
N ALA A 126 26.45 -10.33 0.68
CA ALA A 126 26.08 -9.29 1.63
C ALA A 126 25.07 -9.79 2.65
N PHE A 127 24.09 -10.60 2.23
CA PHE A 127 23.10 -11.21 3.12
C PHE A 127 23.73 -12.21 4.09
N ASP A 128 24.65 -13.04 3.63
CA ASP A 128 25.42 -13.99 4.44
C ASP A 128 26.26 -13.27 5.51
N ILE A 129 26.91 -12.15 5.14
CA ILE A 129 27.64 -11.30 6.10
C ILE A 129 26.69 -10.75 7.17
N ILE A 130 25.50 -10.30 6.79
CA ILE A 130 24.47 -9.84 7.74
C ILE A 130 24.12 -10.94 8.72
N ILE A 131 23.80 -12.15 8.24
CA ILE A 131 23.45 -13.31 9.08
C ILE A 131 24.58 -13.64 10.04
N LYS A 132 25.81 -13.82 9.53
CA LYS A 132 26.97 -14.20 10.33
C LYS A 132 27.31 -13.16 11.40
N ARG A 133 27.26 -11.87 11.03
CA ARG A 133 27.58 -10.78 11.96
C ARG A 133 26.53 -10.62 13.06
N SER A 134 25.27 -10.77 12.72
CA SER A 134 24.17 -10.54 13.65
C SER A 134 23.79 -11.78 14.49
N GLY A 135 24.16 -12.98 14.04
CA GLY A 135 23.67 -14.24 14.61
C GLY A 135 22.17 -14.47 14.41
N ARG A 136 21.49 -13.61 13.60
CA ARG A 136 20.05 -13.64 13.36
C ARG A 136 19.76 -14.03 11.91
N LYS A 137 18.67 -14.79 11.72
CA LYS A 137 18.23 -15.26 10.40
C LYS A 137 16.71 -15.23 10.28
N PRO A 138 16.14 -14.72 9.18
CA PRO A 138 14.68 -14.70 9.02
C PRO A 138 14.14 -16.08 8.62
N VAL A 139 12.92 -16.39 9.08
CA VAL A 139 12.16 -17.53 8.53
C VAL A 139 11.65 -17.18 7.11
N LYS A 140 11.21 -15.95 6.91
CA LYS A 140 10.73 -15.46 5.62
C LYS A 140 11.41 -14.15 5.25
N LEU A 141 11.82 -14.04 3.98
CA LEU A 141 12.35 -12.82 3.41
C LEU A 141 11.36 -12.23 2.39
N HIS A 142 10.90 -11.02 2.63
CA HIS A 142 10.01 -10.27 1.74
C HIS A 142 10.79 -9.19 1.02
N THR A 143 10.87 -9.26 -0.31
CA THR A 143 11.53 -8.25 -1.15
C THR A 143 10.60 -7.78 -2.26
N ASP A 144 11.07 -6.83 -3.06
CA ASP A 144 10.49 -6.57 -4.36
C ASP A 144 10.80 -7.72 -5.35
N ALA A 145 10.30 -7.58 -6.58
CA ALA A 145 10.45 -8.60 -7.62
C ALA A 145 11.77 -8.48 -8.41
N GLY A 146 12.79 -7.83 -7.87
CA GLY A 146 14.09 -7.64 -8.50
C GLY A 146 14.82 -8.96 -8.80
N ASN A 147 15.57 -8.99 -9.91
CA ASN A 147 16.34 -10.17 -10.32
C ASN A 147 17.45 -10.52 -9.33
N GLU A 148 17.94 -9.53 -8.58
CA GLU A 148 18.92 -9.71 -7.51
C GLU A 148 18.48 -10.71 -6.44
N PHE A 149 17.18 -10.77 -6.16
CA PHE A 149 16.59 -11.71 -5.20
C PHE A 149 15.95 -12.92 -5.86
N LYS A 150 15.48 -12.80 -7.13
CA LYS A 150 14.83 -13.90 -7.88
C LYS A 150 15.81 -14.77 -8.64
N GLY A 151 17.02 -14.31 -8.88
CA GLY A 151 18.03 -15.04 -9.64
C GLY A 151 18.34 -16.42 -9.00
N LYS A 152 18.63 -17.39 -9.84
CA LYS A 152 18.86 -18.80 -9.45
C LYS A 152 19.81 -18.92 -8.25
N HIS A 153 20.89 -18.17 -8.24
CA HIS A 153 21.88 -18.19 -7.16
C HIS A 153 21.31 -17.75 -5.81
N ALA A 154 20.51 -16.68 -5.80
CA ALA A 154 19.85 -16.21 -4.58
C ALA A 154 18.80 -17.21 -4.08
N GLN A 155 18.01 -17.78 -5.00
CA GLN A 155 16.99 -18.78 -4.63
C GLN A 155 17.61 -20.07 -4.07
N LEU A 156 18.73 -20.53 -4.61
CA LEU A 156 19.48 -21.66 -4.05
C LEU A 156 19.94 -21.35 -2.63
N TYR A 157 20.61 -20.22 -2.42
CA TYR A 157 21.06 -19.81 -1.09
C TYR A 157 19.92 -19.74 -0.07
N PHE A 158 18.78 -19.14 -0.43
CA PHE A 158 17.63 -19.05 0.47
C PHE A 158 17.10 -20.44 0.81
N LYS A 159 17.02 -21.35 -0.17
CA LYS A 159 16.58 -22.73 0.04
C LYS A 159 17.53 -23.50 0.97
N GLU A 160 18.83 -23.42 0.72
CA GLU A 160 19.87 -24.09 1.53
C GLU A 160 19.87 -23.60 2.99
N ASN A 161 19.55 -22.33 3.19
CA ASN A 161 19.44 -21.73 4.52
C ASN A 161 18.04 -21.80 5.15
N ASN A 162 17.09 -22.54 4.56
CA ASN A 162 15.70 -22.67 5.01
C ASN A 162 14.99 -21.30 5.14
N ILE A 163 15.26 -20.37 4.22
CA ILE A 163 14.62 -19.05 4.17
C ILE A 163 13.54 -19.07 3.07
N ILE A 164 12.29 -18.82 3.42
CA ILE A 164 11.19 -18.73 2.46
C ILE A 164 11.20 -17.34 1.85
N HIS A 165 11.69 -17.22 0.62
CA HIS A 165 11.64 -15.94 -0.12
C HIS A 165 10.30 -15.76 -0.83
N TYR A 166 9.70 -14.56 -0.70
CA TYR A 166 8.51 -14.19 -1.44
C TYR A 166 8.50 -12.70 -1.80
N THR A 167 7.80 -12.38 -2.87
CA THR A 167 7.65 -11.01 -3.38
C THR A 167 6.20 -10.56 -3.30
N SER A 168 5.96 -9.26 -3.10
CA SER A 168 4.63 -8.70 -3.22
C SER A 168 4.37 -8.23 -4.65
N PHE A 169 3.17 -8.51 -5.16
CA PHE A 169 2.70 -8.05 -6.47
C PHE A 169 2.04 -6.67 -6.42
N SER A 170 1.92 -6.06 -5.26
CA SER A 170 1.29 -4.74 -5.11
C SER A 170 2.33 -3.63 -5.11
N ASP A 171 1.92 -2.42 -5.53
CA ASP A 171 2.73 -1.19 -5.41
C ASP A 171 3.11 -0.84 -3.96
N MET A 172 2.56 -1.54 -2.99
CA MET A 172 2.93 -1.50 -1.57
C MET A 172 4.10 -2.44 -1.33
N LYS A 173 5.27 -2.03 -1.80
CA LYS A 173 6.55 -2.68 -1.59
C LYS A 173 6.89 -2.80 -0.10
N ALA A 174 8.07 -3.22 0.25
CA ALA A 174 8.59 -3.39 1.60
C ALA A 174 8.57 -2.08 2.44
N ALA A 175 7.38 -1.56 2.73
CA ALA A 175 7.14 -0.22 3.28
C ALA A 175 7.89 0.07 4.59
N VAL A 176 8.22 -0.96 5.37
CA VAL A 176 9.01 -0.81 6.60
C VAL A 176 10.48 -0.63 6.24
N CYS A 177 10.99 -1.41 5.28
CA CYS A 177 12.34 -1.29 4.76
C CYS A 177 12.53 0.05 4.03
N GLU A 178 11.59 0.47 3.19
CA GLU A 178 11.62 1.78 2.52
C GLU A 178 11.73 2.95 3.52
N ARG A 179 10.99 2.87 4.63
CA ARG A 179 11.08 3.88 5.70
C ARG A 179 12.44 3.88 6.38
N PHE A 180 13.00 2.71 6.64
CA PHE A 180 14.36 2.58 7.15
C PHE A 180 15.36 3.19 6.15
N ASN A 181 15.27 2.84 4.86
CA ASN A 181 16.12 3.36 3.80
C ASN A 181 16.08 4.90 3.74
N LYS A 182 14.87 5.48 3.86
CA LYS A 182 14.72 6.94 3.93
C LYS A 182 15.46 7.51 5.14
N THR A 183 15.34 6.89 6.31
CA THR A 183 16.01 7.34 7.54
C THR A 183 17.51 7.22 7.42
N LEU A 184 18.03 6.09 6.92
CA LEU A 184 19.45 5.84 6.69
C LEU A 184 20.01 6.86 5.70
N LYS A 185 19.40 7.01 4.53
CA LYS A 185 19.81 8.02 3.54
C LYS A 185 19.85 9.42 4.13
N THR A 186 18.81 9.83 4.86
CA THR A 186 18.78 11.17 5.49
C THR A 186 19.95 11.37 6.45
N LYS A 187 20.29 10.35 7.24
CA LYS A 187 21.44 10.39 8.16
C LYS A 187 22.76 10.46 7.38
N MET A 188 22.90 9.65 6.33
CA MET A 188 24.08 9.65 5.45
C MET A 188 24.30 11.01 4.80
N PHE A 189 23.27 11.60 4.18
CA PHE A 189 23.42 12.90 3.50
C PHE A 189 23.76 14.04 4.47
N LYS A 190 23.17 14.07 5.66
CA LYS A 190 23.57 15.03 6.72
C LYS A 190 25.02 14.83 7.16
N PHE A 191 25.49 13.58 7.24
CA PHE A 191 26.87 13.26 7.55
C PHE A 191 27.80 13.71 6.43
N PHE A 192 27.46 13.52 5.17
CA PHE A 192 28.23 13.96 4.01
C PHE A 192 28.43 15.48 4.00
N GLU A 193 27.34 16.21 4.22
CA GLU A 193 27.39 17.67 4.29
C GLU A 193 28.31 18.15 5.43
N LYS A 194 28.15 17.57 6.63
CA LYS A 194 28.97 17.92 7.78
C LYS A 194 30.47 17.60 7.61
N LYS A 195 30.79 16.50 6.94
CA LYS A 195 32.17 16.02 6.73
C LYS A 195 32.79 16.49 5.42
N ALA A 196 32.03 17.17 4.56
CA ALA A 196 32.44 17.52 3.19
C ALA A 196 33.01 16.30 2.43
N SER A 197 32.43 15.13 2.61
CA SER A 197 32.87 13.87 2.03
C SER A 197 31.67 12.95 1.79
N LEU A 198 31.62 12.29 0.62
CA LEU A 198 30.57 11.34 0.26
C LEU A 198 30.85 9.89 0.72
N ARG A 199 31.89 9.71 1.56
CA ARG A 199 32.31 8.39 2.03
C ARG A 199 31.45 7.91 3.20
N TYR A 200 30.69 6.84 2.99
CA TYR A 200 29.80 6.25 4.00
C TYR A 200 30.27 4.90 4.50
N VAL A 201 31.04 4.16 3.71
CA VAL A 201 31.31 2.74 3.94
C VAL A 201 31.90 2.46 5.31
N ASP A 202 32.81 3.31 5.80
CA ASP A 202 33.46 3.18 7.09
C ASP A 202 32.53 3.45 8.28
N ASN A 203 31.46 4.21 8.04
CA ASN A 203 30.51 4.63 9.06
C ASN A 203 29.14 3.96 8.96
N LEU A 204 28.91 3.10 7.94
CA LEU A 204 27.61 2.48 7.69
C LEU A 204 27.11 1.72 8.92
N GLN A 205 27.95 0.88 9.51
CA GLN A 205 27.55 0.07 10.67
C GLN A 205 27.27 0.93 11.91
N SER A 206 28.04 2.00 12.12
CA SER A 206 27.78 2.97 13.19
C SER A 206 26.44 3.68 13.00
N MET A 207 26.08 4.01 11.76
CA MET A 207 24.78 4.62 11.44
C MET A 207 23.61 3.66 11.68
N VAL A 208 23.78 2.36 11.32
CA VAL A 208 22.78 1.32 11.56
C VAL A 208 22.63 1.03 13.05
N ASN A 209 23.74 0.92 13.78
CA ASN A 209 23.71 0.73 15.23
C ASN A 209 23.03 1.90 15.94
N ALA A 210 23.31 3.13 15.51
CA ALA A 210 22.64 4.31 16.06
C ALA A 210 21.14 4.31 15.73
N TYR A 211 20.70 3.78 14.56
CA TYR A 211 19.28 3.57 14.27
C TYR A 211 18.67 2.53 15.22
N ASN A 212 19.33 1.39 15.40
CA ASN A 212 18.84 0.31 16.25
C ASN A 212 18.73 0.69 17.74
N ASN A 213 19.51 1.69 18.19
CA ASN A 213 19.47 2.23 19.55
C ASN A 213 18.64 3.52 19.68
N THR A 214 18.02 3.99 18.60
CA THR A 214 17.14 5.17 18.65
C THR A 214 15.73 4.76 19.05
N PRO A 215 15.06 5.48 19.98
CA PRO A 215 13.65 5.23 20.32
C PRO A 215 12.71 5.45 19.13
N HIS A 216 11.82 4.50 18.84
CA HIS A 216 10.90 4.55 17.72
C HIS A 216 9.45 4.74 18.18
N ARG A 217 8.72 5.66 17.55
CA ARG A 217 7.28 5.87 17.83
C ARG A 217 6.46 4.59 17.68
N SER A 218 6.78 3.75 16.68
CA SER A 218 6.08 2.48 16.44
C SER A 218 6.32 1.45 17.54
N LEU A 219 7.37 1.62 18.36
CA LEU A 219 7.71 0.81 19.52
C LEU A 219 7.43 1.56 20.84
N ARG A 220 6.55 2.56 20.84
CA ARG A 220 6.26 3.42 22.00
C ARG A 220 7.54 3.99 22.64
N TYR A 221 8.42 4.51 21.79
CA TYR A 221 9.69 5.13 22.19
C TYR A 221 10.70 4.17 22.83
N HIS A 222 10.55 2.85 22.63
CA HIS A 222 11.63 1.90 22.80
C HIS A 222 12.48 1.80 21.54
N SER A 223 13.73 1.42 21.71
CA SER A 223 14.65 1.18 20.61
C SER A 223 14.47 -0.26 20.04
N PRO A 224 14.78 -0.48 18.76
CA PRO A 224 14.81 -1.83 18.17
C PRO A 224 15.67 -2.82 18.95
N SER A 225 16.80 -2.40 19.51
CA SER A 225 17.73 -3.21 20.30
C SER A 225 17.14 -3.70 21.63
N GLU A 226 16.16 -2.99 22.19
CA GLU A 226 15.47 -3.41 23.42
C GLU A 226 14.44 -4.53 23.19
N VAL A 227 14.03 -4.76 21.92
CA VAL A 227 13.02 -5.76 21.58
C VAL A 227 13.67 -7.13 21.51
N ASN A 228 13.24 -8.05 22.36
CA ASN A 228 13.76 -9.40 22.50
C ASN A 228 12.62 -10.42 22.64
N GLU A 229 12.95 -11.71 22.72
CA GLU A 229 11.97 -12.79 22.81
C GLU A 229 11.02 -12.67 24.02
N LYS A 230 11.51 -12.15 25.17
CA LYS A 230 10.71 -12.01 26.37
C LYS A 230 9.62 -10.95 26.24
N ASN A 231 9.90 -9.86 25.51
CA ASN A 231 8.98 -8.72 25.38
C ASN A 231 8.33 -8.61 23.98
N GLN A 232 8.71 -9.42 22.99
CA GLN A 232 8.21 -9.35 21.62
C GLN A 232 6.68 -9.38 21.51
N LYS A 233 5.99 -10.13 22.37
CA LYS A 233 4.53 -10.23 22.37
C LYS A 233 3.84 -8.89 22.69
N TYR A 234 4.45 -8.09 23.55
CA TYR A 234 4.01 -6.73 23.84
C TYR A 234 4.13 -5.84 22.60
N PHE A 235 5.31 -5.80 21.96
CA PHE A 235 5.54 -4.99 20.77
C PHE A 235 4.74 -5.47 19.57
N TRP A 236 4.52 -6.77 19.44
CA TRP A 236 3.64 -7.32 18.42
C TRP A 236 2.21 -6.76 18.54
N ARG A 237 1.63 -6.79 19.74
CA ARG A 237 0.28 -6.24 20.00
C ARG A 237 0.18 -4.74 19.67
N LEU A 238 1.23 -3.97 19.89
CA LEU A 238 1.26 -2.55 19.56
C LEU A 238 1.22 -2.32 18.05
N GLN A 239 1.93 -3.13 17.29
CA GLN A 239 2.07 -2.95 15.85
C GLN A 239 0.91 -3.55 15.06
N PHE A 240 0.32 -4.60 15.59
CA PHE A 240 -0.76 -5.36 14.99
C PHE A 240 -2.00 -5.40 15.90
N PRO A 241 -2.58 -4.25 16.26
CA PRO A 241 -3.76 -4.22 17.12
C PRO A 241 -4.92 -4.93 16.42
N VAL A 242 -5.64 -5.77 17.19
CA VAL A 242 -6.88 -6.39 16.71
C VAL A 242 -7.90 -5.28 16.45
N LYS A 243 -8.22 -5.04 15.20
CA LYS A 243 -9.28 -4.09 14.82
C LYS A 243 -10.63 -4.82 14.84
N LYS A 244 -11.69 -4.08 15.23
CA LYS A 244 -13.07 -4.60 15.13
C LYS A 244 -13.37 -4.96 13.67
N ASN A 245 -14.07 -6.06 13.47
CA ASN A 245 -14.53 -6.50 12.15
C ASN A 245 -15.43 -5.41 11.52
N GLU A 246 -14.98 -4.83 10.43
CA GLU A 246 -15.82 -3.95 9.60
C GLU A 246 -16.80 -4.83 8.83
N LYS A 247 -18.03 -4.33 8.61
CA LYS A 247 -18.97 -4.99 7.67
C LYS A 247 -18.57 -4.66 6.23
N PRO A 248 -18.68 -5.61 5.30
CA PRO A 248 -18.40 -5.34 3.89
C PRO A 248 -19.39 -4.30 3.34
N VAL A 249 -18.86 -3.37 2.54
CA VAL A 249 -19.65 -2.30 1.89
C VAL A 249 -20.28 -2.81 0.60
N PHE A 250 -19.60 -3.72 -0.10
CA PHE A 250 -20.07 -4.33 -1.34
C PHE A 250 -20.45 -5.79 -1.08
N LYS A 251 -21.37 -6.28 -1.91
CA LYS A 251 -21.79 -7.69 -1.98
C LYS A 251 -21.20 -8.34 -3.23
N VAL A 252 -21.03 -9.65 -3.22
CA VAL A 252 -20.73 -10.42 -4.44
C VAL A 252 -21.81 -10.16 -5.47
N GLY A 253 -21.43 -9.91 -6.72
CA GLY A 253 -22.33 -9.51 -7.80
C GLY A 253 -22.55 -7.99 -7.94
N ASP A 254 -22.12 -7.15 -6.98
CA ASP A 254 -22.21 -5.70 -7.13
C ASP A 254 -21.34 -5.22 -8.29
N TYR A 255 -21.86 -4.29 -9.11
CA TYR A 255 -21.11 -3.61 -10.15
C TYR A 255 -20.31 -2.45 -9.56
N VAL A 256 -19.05 -2.33 -9.97
CA VAL A 256 -18.13 -1.30 -9.49
C VAL A 256 -17.26 -0.75 -10.61
N ARG A 257 -16.81 0.48 -10.46
CA ARG A 257 -15.72 1.07 -11.26
C ARG A 257 -14.44 1.06 -10.45
N LEU A 258 -13.32 0.83 -11.11
CA LEU A 258 -11.99 0.84 -10.50
C LEU A 258 -11.41 2.26 -10.53
N SER A 259 -10.80 2.69 -9.43
CA SER A 259 -10.09 3.97 -9.38
C SER A 259 -8.91 3.95 -10.36
N ARG A 260 -8.79 5.03 -11.15
CA ARG A 260 -7.60 5.23 -11.97
C ARG A 260 -6.48 5.72 -11.08
N TYR A 261 -5.32 5.07 -11.14
CA TYR A 261 -4.13 5.58 -10.45
C TYR A 261 -3.84 7.00 -10.95
N ALA A 262 -3.92 7.96 -10.02
CA ALA A 262 -3.54 9.33 -10.33
C ALA A 262 -2.01 9.40 -10.36
N THR A 263 -1.42 9.57 -11.54
CA THR A 263 -0.05 10.08 -11.65
C THR A 263 0.03 11.44 -10.94
N VAL A 264 1.21 11.80 -10.45
CA VAL A 264 1.44 13.05 -9.70
C VAL A 264 0.92 14.29 -10.45
N PHE A 265 0.95 14.25 -11.79
CA PHE A 265 0.54 15.33 -12.69
C PHE A 265 -0.91 15.28 -13.15
N ARG A 266 -1.73 14.32 -12.68
CA ARG A 266 -3.12 14.22 -13.10
C ARG A 266 -3.96 15.31 -12.43
N LYS A 267 -4.60 16.14 -13.28
CA LYS A 267 -5.51 17.19 -12.83
C LYS A 267 -6.75 16.59 -12.15
N SER A 268 -7.15 17.14 -11.01
CA SER A 268 -8.22 16.61 -10.15
C SER A 268 -9.62 16.64 -10.78
N TYR A 269 -9.83 17.45 -11.81
CA TYR A 269 -11.11 17.56 -12.53
C TYR A 269 -11.33 16.49 -13.59
N LEU A 270 -10.35 15.61 -13.84
CA LEU A 270 -10.51 14.48 -14.76
C LEU A 270 -11.18 13.29 -14.05
N ARG A 271 -11.79 12.40 -14.85
CA ARG A 271 -12.45 11.17 -14.34
C ARG A 271 -11.54 10.39 -13.40
N SER A 272 -11.99 10.13 -12.19
CA SER A 272 -11.23 9.45 -11.14
C SER A 272 -11.36 7.93 -11.20
N TYR A 273 -12.39 7.40 -11.88
CA TYR A 273 -12.65 5.97 -12.02
C TYR A 273 -12.71 5.57 -13.51
N THR A 274 -12.59 4.25 -13.75
CA THR A 274 -12.65 3.67 -15.10
C THR A 274 -14.03 3.87 -15.74
N ASN A 275 -14.08 3.87 -17.06
CA ASN A 275 -15.34 3.76 -17.80
C ASN A 275 -15.88 2.33 -17.73
N GLU A 276 -14.97 1.37 -17.75
CA GLU A 276 -15.26 -0.04 -17.63
C GLU A 276 -15.91 -0.37 -16.29
N LEU A 277 -16.81 -1.33 -16.32
CA LEU A 277 -17.48 -1.89 -15.15
C LEU A 277 -16.85 -3.25 -14.81
N PHE A 278 -16.75 -3.50 -13.52
CA PHE A 278 -16.29 -4.75 -12.94
C PHE A 278 -17.35 -5.28 -11.99
N ILE A 279 -17.30 -6.57 -11.70
CA ILE A 279 -18.22 -7.25 -10.77
C ILE A 279 -17.42 -7.70 -9.56
N ILE A 280 -17.95 -7.50 -8.36
CA ILE A 280 -17.37 -8.07 -7.14
C ILE A 280 -17.48 -9.59 -7.24
N HIS A 281 -16.32 -10.26 -7.35
CA HIS A 281 -16.24 -11.71 -7.45
C HIS A 281 -16.16 -12.38 -6.06
N GLU A 282 -15.33 -11.82 -5.17
CA GLU A 282 -15.07 -12.40 -3.85
C GLU A 282 -14.84 -11.30 -2.79
N ILE A 283 -15.32 -11.53 -1.58
CA ILE A 283 -15.06 -10.69 -0.42
C ILE A 283 -14.02 -11.38 0.46
N LYS A 284 -12.86 -10.77 0.64
CA LYS A 284 -11.84 -11.22 1.58
C LYS A 284 -12.07 -10.57 2.94
N HIS A 285 -12.50 -11.35 3.93
CA HIS A 285 -12.71 -10.91 5.30
C HIS A 285 -11.39 -10.69 6.05
N THR A 286 -10.54 -9.82 5.51
CA THR A 286 -9.28 -9.38 6.09
C THR A 286 -9.45 -8.03 6.80
N ILE A 287 -8.42 -7.54 7.46
CA ILE A 287 -8.43 -6.24 8.13
C ILE A 287 -7.39 -5.33 7.46
N PRO A 288 -7.84 -4.31 6.72
CA PRO A 288 -9.22 -4.01 6.27
C PRO A 288 -9.78 -5.05 5.28
N ILE A 289 -11.10 -5.06 5.10
CA ILE A 289 -11.78 -5.90 4.11
C ILE A 289 -11.27 -5.55 2.71
N CYS A 290 -11.02 -6.58 1.91
CA CYS A 290 -10.59 -6.47 0.52
C CYS A 290 -11.56 -7.21 -0.40
N TYR A 291 -11.51 -6.88 -1.68
CA TYR A 291 -12.36 -7.43 -2.71
C TYR A 291 -11.53 -7.97 -3.88
N LYS A 292 -11.95 -9.07 -4.48
CA LYS A 292 -11.53 -9.46 -5.82
C LYS A 292 -12.64 -9.08 -6.79
N ILE A 293 -12.26 -8.63 -7.96
CA ILE A 293 -13.17 -8.22 -9.02
C ILE A 293 -12.90 -9.04 -10.28
N LYS A 294 -13.92 -9.14 -11.12
CA LYS A 294 -13.83 -9.71 -12.47
C LYS A 294 -14.40 -8.72 -13.47
N ASP A 295 -13.95 -8.81 -14.72
CA ASP A 295 -14.52 -8.05 -15.82
C ASP A 295 -15.90 -8.58 -16.23
N MET A 296 -16.51 -7.95 -17.22
CA MET A 296 -17.82 -8.33 -17.73
C MET A 296 -17.80 -9.68 -18.49
N ASN A 297 -16.63 -10.14 -18.93
CA ASN A 297 -16.42 -11.42 -19.61
C ASN A 297 -16.16 -12.57 -18.62
N GLY A 298 -16.09 -12.27 -17.32
CA GLY A 298 -15.84 -13.24 -16.26
C GLY A 298 -14.37 -13.44 -15.91
N SER A 299 -13.41 -12.75 -16.57
CA SER A 299 -11.98 -12.85 -16.30
C SER A 299 -11.63 -12.13 -14.98
N ILE A 300 -10.94 -12.84 -14.09
CA ILE A 300 -10.56 -12.30 -12.78
C ILE A 300 -9.43 -11.28 -12.96
N ILE A 301 -9.65 -10.08 -12.44
CA ILE A 301 -8.61 -9.04 -12.43
C ILE A 301 -7.62 -9.35 -11.32
N HIS A 302 -6.36 -9.43 -11.69
CA HIS A 302 -5.27 -9.74 -10.76
C HIS A 302 -5.15 -8.67 -9.66
N GLY A 303 -5.02 -9.12 -8.41
CA GLY A 303 -4.85 -8.25 -7.25
C GLY A 303 -6.01 -8.29 -6.26
N ILE A 304 -5.93 -7.41 -5.28
CA ILE A 304 -6.97 -7.16 -4.27
C ILE A 304 -7.27 -5.68 -4.22
N PHE A 305 -8.54 -5.35 -4.06
CA PHE A 305 -9.01 -3.98 -4.10
C PHE A 305 -9.68 -3.59 -2.78
N TYR A 306 -9.51 -2.34 -2.39
CA TYR A 306 -10.12 -1.79 -1.17
C TYR A 306 -11.38 -1.00 -1.51
N LYS A 307 -12.29 -0.86 -0.53
CA LYS A 307 -13.52 -0.08 -0.71
C LYS A 307 -13.30 1.35 -1.21
N GLN A 308 -12.12 1.94 -0.91
CA GLN A 308 -11.76 3.28 -1.35
C GLN A 308 -11.32 3.36 -2.81
N GLU A 309 -10.93 2.24 -3.38
CA GLU A 309 -10.50 2.10 -4.78
C GLU A 309 -11.67 1.73 -5.71
N LEU A 310 -12.86 1.47 -5.13
CA LEU A 310 -14.03 1.04 -5.86
C LEU A 310 -15.18 2.06 -5.75
N SER A 311 -15.86 2.32 -6.85
CA SER A 311 -17.07 3.15 -6.91
C SER A 311 -18.25 2.27 -7.31
N LYS A 312 -19.27 2.16 -6.43
CA LYS A 312 -20.48 1.37 -6.74
C LYS A 312 -21.24 1.96 -7.91
N TYR A 313 -21.66 1.10 -8.82
CA TYR A 313 -22.55 1.40 -9.92
C TYR A 313 -23.81 0.54 -9.83
N ILE A 314 -24.96 1.12 -10.11
CA ILE A 314 -26.26 0.40 -10.15
C ILE A 314 -26.82 0.53 -11.57
N PRO A 315 -26.98 -0.56 -12.33
CA PRO A 315 -27.55 -0.52 -13.67
C PRO A 315 -28.99 0.02 -13.66
N ASN A 316 -29.31 0.90 -14.61
CA ASN A 316 -30.68 1.35 -14.82
C ASN A 316 -31.49 0.22 -15.45
N ASN A 317 -32.59 -0.20 -14.81
CA ASN A 317 -33.50 -1.24 -15.31
C ASN A 317 -32.80 -2.55 -15.72
N GLY A 318 -31.74 -2.93 -15.05
CA GLY A 318 -30.97 -4.15 -15.37
C GLY A 318 -30.18 -4.10 -16.69
N LYS A 319 -30.23 -3.00 -17.41
CA LYS A 319 -29.46 -2.81 -18.65
C LYS A 319 -28.20 -1.98 -18.33
N ILE A 320 -27.03 -2.54 -18.64
CA ILE A 320 -25.77 -1.82 -18.69
C ILE A 320 -25.79 -1.02 -19.97
N GLN A 321 -25.79 0.32 -19.89
CA GLN A 321 -25.60 1.12 -21.08
C GLN A 321 -24.19 0.84 -21.59
N ASN A 322 -24.09 0.28 -22.81
CA ASN A 322 -22.80 0.16 -23.51
C ASN A 322 -22.27 1.58 -23.74
N ILE A 323 -21.13 1.89 -23.12
CA ILE A 323 -20.39 3.15 -23.27
C ILE A 323 -19.25 2.89 -24.23
#